data_fbed8f7c11f274053241e9b4cfd33ffd
#
_entry.id   fbed8f7c11f274053241e9b4cfd33ffd
#
_cell.length_a   1.000
_cell.length_b   1.000
_cell.length_c   1.000
_cell.angle_alpha   90.00
_cell.angle_beta   90.00
_cell.angle_gamma   90.00
#
_symmetry.space_group_name_H-M   'P 1'
#
loop_
_entity.id
_entity.type
_entity.pdbx_description
1 polymer ?
#
loop_
_entity_poly.entity_id
_entity_poly.type
_entity_poly.pdbx_seq_one_letter_code
_entity_poly.pdbx_strand_id
1 'polypeptide(L)'
;MPVKMHQVSYFLALCEEHNFTRAAKRCGVAQPSLTRAIQQLEQEFGNRLFERNNTTVRLTDLGALVRPDFEQIDRATARVTQKVAKFSTSPPAKHDSRAMEVIMRVLAVTAIAVVLVIAAFTIRPAPHATAAAPDQARVQIDPYALHSRANTKSLPDQDVRDLY
;
A
#
# COMPACT_ATOMS: atom_id res chain seq x y z
N MET A 1 -34.17 15.07 -18.43
CA MET A 1 -32.78 15.23 -18.84
C MET A 1 -31.90 15.17 -17.59
N PRO A 2 -30.78 14.48 -17.55
CA PRO A 2 -30.00 14.33 -16.32
C PRO A 2 -29.13 15.56 -16.10
N VAL A 3 -29.45 16.35 -15.08
CA VAL A 3 -28.60 17.43 -14.57
C VAL A 3 -27.28 16.80 -14.04
N LYS A 4 -26.14 17.30 -14.47
CA LYS A 4 -24.83 16.79 -14.04
C LYS A 4 -24.36 17.48 -12.76
N MET A 5 -23.70 16.74 -11.87
CA MET A 5 -23.24 17.27 -10.58
C MET A 5 -22.35 18.52 -10.70
N HIS A 6 -21.44 18.54 -11.68
CA HIS A 6 -20.60 19.72 -11.88
C HIS A 6 -21.38 20.95 -12.33
N GLN A 7 -22.52 20.80 -13.03
CA GLN A 7 -23.40 21.92 -13.42
C GLN A 7 -24.04 22.54 -12.17
N VAL A 8 -24.43 21.71 -11.20
CA VAL A 8 -24.95 22.18 -9.90
C VAL A 8 -23.89 23.00 -9.17
N SER A 9 -22.67 22.49 -9.04
CA SER A 9 -21.58 23.20 -8.36
C SER A 9 -21.21 24.52 -9.07
N TYR A 10 -21.21 24.53 -10.41
CA TYR A 10 -20.92 25.75 -11.19
C TYR A 10 -22.02 26.77 -11.06
N PHE A 11 -23.30 26.34 -11.04
CA PHE A 11 -24.44 27.20 -10.81
C PHE A 11 -24.35 27.88 -9.44
N LEU A 12 -24.11 27.10 -8.38
CA LEU A 12 -23.98 27.63 -7.02
C LEU A 12 -22.83 28.61 -6.87
N ALA A 13 -21.64 28.24 -7.44
CA ALA A 13 -20.49 29.13 -7.44
C ALA A 13 -20.78 30.45 -8.17
N LEU A 14 -21.54 30.40 -9.27
CA LEU A 14 -21.95 31.63 -10.00
C LEU A 14 -22.95 32.48 -9.23
N CYS A 15 -23.84 31.82 -8.47
CA CYS A 15 -24.79 32.54 -7.57
C CYS A 15 -24.05 33.33 -6.47
N GLU A 16 -22.95 32.81 -5.96
CA GLU A 16 -22.17 33.46 -4.89
C GLU A 16 -21.22 34.53 -5.45
N GLU A 17 -20.56 34.23 -6.55
CA GLU A 17 -19.53 35.11 -7.10
C GLU A 17 -20.07 36.23 -7.99
N HIS A 18 -21.27 36.08 -8.53
CA HIS A 18 -21.87 37.02 -9.49
C HIS A 18 -20.97 37.40 -10.68
N ASN A 19 -19.98 36.52 -10.97
CA ASN A 19 -18.97 36.76 -11.99
C ASN A 19 -18.45 35.40 -12.53
N PHE A 20 -18.51 35.18 -13.84
CA PHE A 20 -18.10 33.92 -14.50
C PHE A 20 -16.62 33.59 -14.28
N THR A 21 -15.74 34.61 -14.33
CA THR A 21 -14.30 34.38 -14.16
C THR A 21 -13.97 33.96 -12.72
N ARG A 22 -14.58 34.65 -11.73
CA ARG A 22 -14.37 34.28 -10.31
C ARG A 22 -14.97 32.93 -9.99
N ALA A 23 -16.18 32.64 -10.46
CA ALA A 23 -16.82 31.34 -10.29
C ALA A 23 -15.98 30.20 -10.91
N ALA A 24 -15.44 30.39 -12.11
CA ALA A 24 -14.56 29.43 -12.76
C ALA A 24 -13.28 29.19 -11.97
N LYS A 25 -12.63 30.26 -11.49
CA LYS A 25 -11.44 30.16 -10.62
C LYS A 25 -11.74 29.39 -9.33
N ARG A 26 -12.87 29.67 -8.69
CA ARG A 26 -13.33 28.95 -7.48
C ARG A 26 -13.56 27.46 -7.73
N CYS A 27 -14.12 27.10 -8.89
CA CYS A 27 -14.35 25.72 -9.28
C CYS A 27 -13.11 25.01 -9.85
N GLY A 28 -11.97 25.69 -10.00
CA GLY A 28 -10.74 25.14 -10.54
C GLY A 28 -10.82 24.80 -12.04
N VAL A 29 -11.64 25.54 -12.82
CA VAL A 29 -11.86 25.29 -14.24
C VAL A 29 -11.65 26.55 -15.09
N ALA A 30 -11.47 26.36 -16.40
CA ALA A 30 -11.41 27.46 -17.35
C ALA A 30 -12.81 28.13 -17.49
N GLN A 31 -12.86 29.44 -17.54
CA GLN A 31 -14.11 30.20 -17.67
C GLN A 31 -14.97 29.76 -18.86
N PRO A 32 -14.44 29.42 -20.07
CA PRO A 32 -15.24 28.88 -21.16
C PRO A 32 -15.95 27.56 -20.83
N SER A 33 -15.31 26.69 -20.02
CA SER A 33 -15.88 25.41 -19.59
C SER A 33 -17.07 25.61 -18.65
N LEU A 34 -16.94 26.50 -17.68
CA LEU A 34 -18.05 26.88 -16.79
C LEU A 34 -19.19 27.50 -17.60
N THR A 35 -18.89 28.43 -18.50
CA THR A 35 -19.90 29.08 -19.34
C THR A 35 -20.68 28.06 -20.18
N ARG A 36 -20.00 27.10 -20.81
CA ARG A 36 -20.65 26.02 -21.59
C ARG A 36 -21.55 25.16 -20.74
N ALA A 37 -21.09 24.79 -19.53
CA ALA A 37 -21.88 23.96 -18.62
C ALA A 37 -23.15 24.66 -18.15
N ILE A 38 -23.11 25.96 -17.86
CA ILE A 38 -24.31 26.79 -17.54
C ILE A 38 -25.20 26.88 -18.76
N GLN A 39 -24.69 27.16 -19.95
CA GLN A 39 -25.49 27.21 -21.17
C GLN A 39 -26.22 25.89 -21.46
N GLN A 40 -25.54 24.73 -21.27
CA GLN A 40 -26.16 23.41 -21.39
C GLN A 40 -27.32 23.26 -20.39
N LEU A 41 -27.13 23.65 -19.14
CA LEU A 41 -28.15 23.58 -18.10
C LEU A 41 -29.37 24.47 -18.48
N GLU A 42 -29.12 25.68 -18.97
CA GLU A 42 -30.17 26.60 -19.46
C GLU A 42 -30.94 26.02 -20.65
N GLN A 43 -30.23 25.33 -21.57
CA GLN A 43 -30.86 24.63 -22.70
C GLN A 43 -31.71 23.44 -22.24
N GLU A 44 -31.27 22.68 -21.25
CA GLU A 44 -32.02 21.55 -20.69
C GLU A 44 -33.30 22.01 -20.00
N PHE A 45 -33.29 23.18 -19.34
CA PHE A 45 -34.46 23.78 -18.71
C PHE A 45 -35.33 24.59 -19.67
N GLY A 46 -34.84 24.81 -20.91
CA GLY A 46 -35.55 25.59 -21.90
C GLY A 46 -35.64 27.11 -21.61
N ASN A 47 -34.93 27.56 -20.55
CA ASN A 47 -34.95 28.96 -20.15
C ASN A 47 -33.62 29.36 -19.50
N ARG A 48 -33.33 30.67 -19.45
CA ARG A 48 -32.11 31.19 -18.81
C ARG A 48 -32.25 31.16 -17.30
N LEU A 49 -31.15 30.80 -16.64
CA LEU A 49 -30.98 30.80 -15.19
C LEU A 49 -30.30 32.08 -14.72
N PHE A 50 -29.55 32.74 -15.60
CA PHE A 50 -28.86 33.98 -15.32
C PHE A 50 -29.09 35.04 -16.38
N GLU A 51 -29.32 36.26 -15.91
CA GLU A 51 -29.25 37.46 -16.74
C GLU A 51 -27.83 38.00 -16.73
N ARG A 52 -27.36 38.38 -17.93
CA ARG A 52 -26.01 38.92 -18.15
C ARG A 52 -26.16 40.38 -18.55
N ASN A 53 -25.86 41.30 -17.67
CA ASN A 53 -25.60 42.69 -18.00
C ASN A 53 -24.07 42.86 -18.16
N ASN A 54 -23.61 43.91 -18.83
CA ASN A 54 -22.20 44.12 -19.16
C ASN A 54 -21.22 44.03 -17.96
N THR A 55 -21.71 44.20 -16.72
CA THR A 55 -20.88 44.22 -15.51
C THR A 55 -21.29 43.24 -14.44
N THR A 56 -22.53 42.73 -14.45
CA THR A 56 -23.09 41.91 -13.38
C THR A 56 -23.84 40.70 -13.91
N VAL A 57 -23.81 39.62 -13.16
CA VAL A 57 -24.57 38.39 -13.39
C VAL A 57 -25.65 38.35 -12.29
N ARG A 58 -26.91 38.24 -12.65
CA ARG A 58 -28.03 38.10 -11.73
C ARG A 58 -28.81 36.83 -12.01
N LEU A 59 -29.40 36.25 -10.98
CA LEU A 59 -30.35 35.14 -11.16
C LEU A 59 -31.64 35.64 -11.82
N THR A 60 -32.19 34.82 -12.72
CA THR A 60 -33.58 34.96 -13.18
C THR A 60 -34.55 34.40 -12.12
N ASP A 61 -35.86 34.58 -12.32
CA ASP A 61 -36.89 33.98 -11.47
C ASP A 61 -36.79 32.46 -11.46
N LEU A 62 -36.52 31.84 -12.60
CA LEU A 62 -36.26 30.40 -12.69
C LEU A 62 -35.00 30.01 -11.92
N GLY A 63 -33.92 30.77 -12.07
CA GLY A 63 -32.68 30.55 -11.32
C GLY A 63 -32.90 30.61 -9.80
N ALA A 64 -33.68 31.58 -9.35
CA ALA A 64 -34.07 31.74 -7.95
C ALA A 64 -34.92 30.56 -7.45
N LEU A 65 -35.82 30.06 -8.30
CA LEU A 65 -36.70 28.93 -7.98
C LEU A 65 -35.90 27.62 -7.81
N VAL A 66 -34.93 27.32 -8.68
CA VAL A 66 -34.15 26.05 -8.64
C VAL A 66 -32.97 26.08 -7.65
N ARG A 67 -32.56 27.26 -7.22
CA ARG A 67 -31.43 27.44 -6.31
C ARG A 67 -31.52 26.59 -5.04
N PRO A 68 -32.62 26.58 -4.26
CA PRO A 68 -32.74 25.84 -3.01
C PRO A 68 -32.59 24.31 -3.25
N ASP A 69 -33.11 23.80 -4.37
CA ASP A 69 -32.98 22.37 -4.72
C ASP A 69 -31.53 22.02 -5.04
N PHE A 70 -30.80 22.86 -5.76
CA PHE A 70 -29.37 22.68 -6.05
C PHE A 70 -28.52 22.76 -4.78
N GLU A 71 -28.82 23.67 -3.85
CA GLU A 71 -28.17 23.71 -2.54
C GLU A 71 -28.40 22.40 -1.74
N GLN A 72 -29.61 21.84 -1.84
CA GLN A 72 -29.92 20.57 -1.17
C GLN A 72 -29.13 19.39 -1.79
N ILE A 73 -29.00 19.33 -3.11
CA ILE A 73 -28.21 18.33 -3.82
C ILE A 73 -26.75 18.45 -3.42
N ASP A 74 -26.18 19.65 -3.41
CA ASP A 74 -24.79 19.88 -3.02
C ASP A 74 -24.51 19.44 -1.58
N ARG A 75 -25.39 19.84 -0.63
CA ARG A 75 -25.32 19.39 0.77
C ARG A 75 -25.46 17.88 0.91
N ALA A 76 -26.30 17.23 0.10
CA ALA A 76 -26.44 15.78 0.11
C ALA A 76 -25.15 15.08 -0.36
N THR A 77 -24.54 15.60 -1.42
CA THR A 77 -23.26 15.10 -1.95
C THR A 77 -22.14 15.27 -0.93
N ALA A 78 -22.01 16.45 -0.33
CA ALA A 78 -21.02 16.72 0.72
C ALA A 78 -21.18 15.75 1.92
N ARG A 79 -22.42 15.46 2.32
CA ARG A 79 -22.71 14.48 3.39
C ARG A 79 -22.24 13.08 3.02
N VAL A 80 -22.44 12.63 1.78
CA VAL A 80 -21.97 11.32 1.31
C VAL A 80 -20.45 11.26 1.35
N THR A 81 -19.78 12.25 0.79
CA THR A 81 -18.32 12.34 0.79
C THR A 81 -17.74 12.31 2.21
N GLN A 82 -18.35 13.05 3.13
CA GLN A 82 -17.95 13.05 4.54
C GLN A 82 -18.16 11.68 5.22
N LYS A 83 -19.26 10.98 4.92
CA LYS A 83 -19.49 9.62 5.44
C LYS A 83 -18.44 8.64 4.93
N VAL A 84 -18.12 8.70 3.64
CA VAL A 84 -17.07 7.85 3.03
C VAL A 84 -15.70 8.15 3.64
N ALA A 85 -15.35 9.43 3.80
CA ALA A 85 -14.09 9.83 4.45
C ALA A 85 -13.99 9.29 5.89
N LYS A 86 -15.07 9.40 6.67
CA LYS A 86 -15.11 8.82 8.03
C LYS A 86 -14.99 7.30 8.02
N PHE A 87 -15.59 6.62 7.06
CA PHE A 87 -15.49 5.17 6.92
C PHE A 87 -14.05 4.74 6.56
N SER A 88 -13.40 5.47 5.67
CA SER A 88 -12.01 5.22 5.26
C SER A 88 -10.98 5.56 6.35
N THR A 89 -11.31 6.51 7.25
CA THR A 89 -10.43 6.91 8.36
C THR A 89 -10.71 6.08 9.64
N SER A 90 -11.83 5.34 9.71
CA SER A 90 -12.01 4.34 10.76
C SER A 90 -10.91 3.29 10.60
N PRO A 91 -10.04 3.08 11.60
CA PRO A 91 -9.11 1.94 11.55
C PRO A 91 -9.96 0.69 11.35
N PRO A 92 -9.47 -0.29 10.54
CA PRO A 92 -10.17 -1.56 10.37
C PRO A 92 -10.55 -2.03 11.76
N ALA A 93 -11.82 -2.36 11.96
CA ALA A 93 -12.39 -2.78 13.25
C ALA A 93 -11.35 -3.65 13.91
N LYS A 94 -10.93 -3.27 15.13
CA LYS A 94 -9.86 -3.89 15.91
C LYS A 94 -9.85 -5.37 15.62
N HIS A 95 -8.96 -5.80 14.75
CA HIS A 95 -8.63 -7.20 14.56
C HIS A 95 -8.30 -7.66 15.97
N ASP A 96 -9.09 -8.57 16.45
CA ASP A 96 -9.18 -9.02 17.83
C ASP A 96 -7.78 -9.07 18.46
N SER A 97 -7.42 -8.03 19.21
CA SER A 97 -6.15 -7.99 19.93
C SER A 97 -6.01 -9.20 20.86
N ARG A 98 -7.15 -9.78 21.22
CA ARG A 98 -7.23 -11.04 21.99
C ARG A 98 -6.74 -12.23 21.18
N ALA A 99 -7.07 -12.32 19.89
CA ALA A 99 -6.58 -13.42 19.05
C ALA A 99 -5.05 -13.33 18.86
N MET A 100 -4.52 -12.14 18.66
CA MET A 100 -3.07 -11.92 18.54
C MET A 100 -2.36 -12.22 19.86
N GLU A 101 -2.95 -11.81 20.98
CA GLU A 101 -2.39 -12.06 22.32
C GLU A 101 -2.42 -13.56 22.67
N VAL A 102 -3.48 -14.27 22.28
CA VAL A 102 -3.58 -15.73 22.46
C VAL A 102 -2.55 -16.45 21.58
N ILE A 103 -2.40 -16.06 20.32
CA ILE A 103 -1.39 -16.62 19.40
C ILE A 103 0.02 -16.39 19.95
N MET A 104 0.34 -15.17 20.41
CA MET A 104 1.63 -14.87 21.01
C MET A 104 1.90 -15.69 22.27
N ARG A 105 0.89 -15.87 23.14
CA ARG A 105 1.02 -16.71 24.34
C ARG A 105 1.23 -18.18 24.01
N VAL A 106 0.50 -18.72 23.01
CA VAL A 106 0.67 -20.10 22.55
C VAL A 106 2.06 -20.31 21.96
N LEU A 107 2.54 -19.39 21.11
CA LEU A 107 3.89 -19.46 20.55
C LEU A 107 4.99 -19.37 21.63
N ALA A 108 4.82 -18.54 22.67
CA ALA A 108 5.76 -18.45 23.77
C ALA A 108 5.81 -19.75 24.60
N VAL A 109 4.65 -20.36 24.88
CA VAL A 109 4.56 -21.63 25.63
C VAL A 109 5.17 -22.78 24.83
N THR A 110 4.93 -22.86 23.51
CA THR A 110 5.52 -23.89 22.65
C THR A 110 7.04 -23.74 22.54
N ALA A 111 7.56 -22.51 22.44
CA ALA A 111 9.00 -22.26 22.41
C ALA A 111 9.68 -22.69 23.72
N ILE A 112 9.08 -22.40 24.88
CA ILE A 112 9.59 -22.83 26.19
C ILE A 112 9.56 -24.37 26.31
N ALA A 113 8.50 -25.04 25.86
CA ALA A 113 8.41 -26.48 25.88
C ALA A 113 9.48 -27.15 25.02
N VAL A 114 9.76 -26.61 23.83
CA VAL A 114 10.84 -27.10 22.96
C VAL A 114 12.23 -26.97 23.61
N VAL A 115 12.50 -25.83 24.25
CA VAL A 115 13.78 -25.60 24.97
C VAL A 115 13.94 -26.59 26.14
N LEU A 116 12.86 -26.86 26.89
CA LEU A 116 12.90 -27.83 27.99
C LEU A 116 13.13 -29.27 27.50
N VAL A 117 12.56 -29.66 26.36
CA VAL A 117 12.79 -30.98 25.74
C VAL A 117 14.25 -31.11 25.29
N ILE A 118 14.81 -30.08 24.65
CA ILE A 118 16.21 -30.08 24.24
C ILE A 118 17.14 -30.18 25.46
N ALA A 119 16.86 -29.39 26.51
CA ALA A 119 17.63 -29.46 27.75
C ALA A 119 17.56 -30.84 28.43
N ALA A 120 16.40 -31.47 28.46
CA ALA A 120 16.24 -32.83 29.00
C ALA A 120 16.98 -33.90 28.16
N PHE A 121 17.08 -33.66 26.83
CA PHE A 121 17.81 -34.57 25.95
C PHE A 121 19.33 -34.42 26.08
N THR A 122 19.83 -33.24 26.39
CA THR A 122 21.28 -32.97 26.57
C THR A 122 21.82 -33.39 27.95
N ILE A 123 20.94 -33.57 28.97
CA ILE A 123 21.32 -33.97 30.33
C ILE A 123 21.24 -35.51 30.51
N ARG A 124 21.22 -36.31 29.46
CA ARG A 124 21.37 -37.76 29.62
C ARG A 124 22.81 -38.05 30.08
N PRO A 125 23.04 -38.60 31.31
CA PRO A 125 24.36 -39.05 31.70
C PRO A 125 24.79 -40.17 30.78
N ALA A 126 25.99 -40.06 30.19
CA ALA A 126 26.57 -41.09 29.38
C ALA A 126 26.66 -42.37 30.21
N PRO A 127 26.33 -43.56 29.65
CA PRO A 127 26.56 -44.81 30.35
C PRO A 127 28.09 -44.95 30.61
N HIS A 128 28.44 -45.18 31.86
CA HIS A 128 29.80 -45.43 32.24
C HIS A 128 30.35 -46.65 31.45
N ALA A 129 31.16 -46.37 30.45
CA ALA A 129 31.92 -47.41 29.79
C ALA A 129 33.04 -47.87 30.75
N THR A 130 32.91 -49.09 31.25
CA THR A 130 33.91 -49.81 31.99
C THR A 130 35.19 -49.84 31.18
N ALA A 131 36.26 -49.24 31.70
CA ALA A 131 37.57 -49.22 31.08
C ALA A 131 38.13 -50.63 30.98
N ALA A 132 38.19 -51.19 29.75
CA ALA A 132 39.06 -52.27 29.42
C ALA A 132 40.42 -51.68 29.04
N ALA A 133 41.47 -52.15 29.70
CA ALA A 133 42.83 -51.69 29.49
C ALA A 133 43.31 -51.93 28.05
N PRO A 134 44.03 -51.00 27.41
CA PRO A 134 44.57 -51.23 26.10
C PRO A 134 45.78 -52.11 26.18
N ASP A 135 45.74 -53.26 25.44
CA ASP A 135 46.86 -54.10 25.10
C ASP A 135 47.86 -53.30 24.24
N GLN A 136 49.10 -53.23 24.67
CA GLN A 136 50.16 -52.50 24.03
C GLN A 136 50.68 -53.30 22.79
N ALA A 137 50.04 -53.03 21.65
CA ALA A 137 50.63 -53.45 20.37
C ALA A 137 51.77 -52.49 19.99
N ARG A 138 52.97 -52.98 20.15
CA ARG A 138 54.28 -52.40 19.79
C ARG A 138 54.31 -52.18 18.28
N VAL A 139 54.09 -50.92 17.80
CA VAL A 139 54.31 -50.59 16.38
C VAL A 139 55.81 -50.48 16.13
N GLN A 140 56.34 -51.45 15.40
CA GLN A 140 57.69 -51.45 14.91
C GLN A 140 57.76 -50.58 13.65
N ILE A 141 58.45 -49.46 13.74
CA ILE A 141 58.61 -48.50 12.64
C ILE A 141 59.90 -49.00 11.87
N ASP A 142 59.72 -49.44 10.63
CA ASP A 142 60.77 -49.69 9.71
C ASP A 142 61.25 -48.38 9.07
N PRO A 143 62.53 -47.96 9.30
CA PRO A 143 63.01 -46.67 8.81
C PRO A 143 63.32 -46.62 7.31
N TYR A 144 63.26 -47.75 6.57
CA TYR A 144 63.59 -47.78 5.15
C TYR A 144 62.40 -47.67 4.17
N ALA A 145 61.19 -47.61 4.64
CA ALA A 145 59.99 -47.55 3.76
C ALA A 145 59.70 -46.17 3.17
N LEU A 146 60.44 -45.12 3.52
CA LEU A 146 60.18 -43.74 3.15
C LEU A 146 60.81 -43.27 1.83
N HIS A 147 61.66 -44.08 1.18
CA HIS A 147 62.38 -43.63 -0.02
C HIS A 147 61.86 -44.13 -1.37
N SER A 148 60.80 -44.91 -1.42
CA SER A 148 60.38 -45.51 -2.69
C SER A 148 59.10 -44.93 -3.34
N ARG A 149 58.60 -43.78 -2.89
CA ARG A 149 57.40 -43.13 -3.49
C ARG A 149 57.60 -41.67 -3.94
N ALA A 150 58.81 -41.39 -4.43
CA ALA A 150 59.06 -40.20 -5.23
C ALA A 150 59.23 -40.58 -6.67
N ASN A 151 58.18 -40.86 -7.40
CA ASN A 151 58.28 -41.02 -8.86
C ASN A 151 57.24 -40.07 -9.54
N THR A 152 57.83 -39.03 -10.08
CA THR A 152 57.51 -38.31 -11.30
C THR A 152 56.17 -38.63 -11.94
N LYS A 153 55.28 -37.64 -11.97
CA LYS A 153 54.32 -37.56 -13.04
C LYS A 153 54.39 -36.15 -13.64
N SER A 154 54.84 -36.16 -14.90
CA SER A 154 55.06 -35.10 -15.83
C SER A 154 53.86 -34.14 -15.96
N LEU A 155 54.17 -32.85 -16.03
CA LEU A 155 53.27 -31.78 -16.47
C LEU A 155 53.00 -31.89 -17.98
N PRO A 156 51.79 -31.67 -18.46
CA PRO A 156 51.55 -31.44 -19.87
C PRO A 156 51.85 -30.00 -20.25
N ASP A 157 52.55 -29.85 -21.36
CA ASP A 157 52.91 -28.66 -22.11
C ASP A 157 51.65 -27.94 -22.59
N GLN A 158 51.50 -26.67 -22.27
CA GLN A 158 50.46 -25.82 -22.86
C GLN A 158 51.07 -24.99 -23.97
N ASP A 159 50.63 -25.29 -25.14
CA ASP A 159 50.93 -24.64 -26.39
C ASP A 159 50.36 -23.20 -26.38
N VAL A 160 51.27 -22.23 -26.46
CA VAL A 160 50.96 -20.81 -26.60
C VAL A 160 51.09 -20.48 -28.08
N ARG A 161 49.99 -20.61 -28.84
CA ARG A 161 49.80 -20.00 -30.15
C ARG A 161 48.34 -19.75 -30.36
N ASP A 162 48.00 -18.48 -30.38
CA ASP A 162 47.09 -17.77 -31.27
C ASP A 162 46.52 -16.55 -30.58
N LEU A 163 47.30 -15.48 -30.67
CA LEU A 163 46.85 -14.12 -30.59
C LEU A 163 47.49 -13.33 -31.73
N TYR A 164 46.80 -13.31 -32.88
CA TYR A 164 46.81 -12.18 -33.82
C TYR A 164 45.40 -12.00 -34.36
#